data_2498c2cc3b59d920f7dc7c095afd4c59
#
_entry.id   2498c2cc3b59d920f7dc7c095afd4c59
#
_cell.length_a   1.000
_cell.length_b   1.000
_cell.length_c   1.000
_cell.angle_alpha   90.00
_cell.angle_beta   90.00
_cell.angle_gamma   90.00
#
_symmetry.space_group_name_H-M   'P 1'
#
loop_
_entity.id
_entity.type
_entity.pdbx_description
1 polymer ?
#
loop_
_entity_poly.entity_id
_entity_poly.type
_entity_poly.pdbx_seq_one_letter_code
_entity_poly.pdbx_strand_id
1 'polypeptide(L)'
;MTNYVEVNADNQIITYPYTFSSLQAENPYTNFGDNNDVMYWFPQTNAATELGYQLLPVFPTPQPSYDQVTQYVVETAPAPTNGVWYQTWDVRTYDPEQQAYQDNLYKQQNKQQASSLLSATDWTAIPSIADPAQSNPYLANQSAFLAYRSQVRAIAVNPPVVVQSWPVEPDEVWETVTP
;
A
#
# COMPACT_ATOMS: atom_id res chain seq x y z
N MET A 1 13.08 6.49 10.09
CA MET A 1 14.46 6.79 9.64
C MET A 1 14.47 8.19 9.10
N THR A 2 15.48 8.98 9.43
CA THR A 2 15.65 10.33 8.84
C THR A 2 16.34 10.15 7.49
N ASN A 3 15.75 10.69 6.43
CA ASN A 3 16.40 10.77 5.12
C ASN A 3 17.29 12.03 5.09
N TYR A 4 18.39 11.94 4.39
CA TYR A 4 19.30 13.06 4.20
C TYR A 4 19.45 13.37 2.72
N VAL A 5 19.75 14.65 2.44
CA VAL A 5 20.15 15.12 1.11
C VAL A 5 21.55 15.70 1.20
N GLU A 6 22.41 15.33 0.27
CA GLU A 6 23.70 15.95 0.07
C GLU A 6 23.59 17.09 -0.92
N VAL A 7 24.10 18.25 -0.55
CA VAL A 7 24.09 19.46 -1.38
C VAL A 7 25.48 20.08 -1.47
N ASN A 8 25.76 20.76 -2.56
CA ASN A 8 26.97 21.56 -2.71
C ASN A 8 26.82 22.96 -2.06
N ALA A 9 27.86 23.79 -2.15
CA ALA A 9 27.88 25.14 -1.61
C ALA A 9 26.79 26.06 -2.20
N ASP A 10 26.27 25.75 -3.37
CA ASP A 10 25.20 26.51 -4.05
C ASP A 10 23.80 25.92 -3.72
N ASN A 11 23.69 25.02 -2.75
CA ASN A 11 22.48 24.27 -2.40
C ASN A 11 21.88 23.43 -3.55
N GLN A 12 22.71 22.99 -4.49
CA GLN A 12 22.29 22.05 -5.51
C GLN A 12 22.41 20.63 -4.97
N ILE A 13 21.41 19.81 -5.23
CA ILE A 13 21.38 18.40 -4.81
C ILE A 13 22.44 17.63 -5.58
N ILE A 14 23.30 16.93 -4.85
CA ILE A 14 24.29 15.99 -5.37
C ILE A 14 23.72 14.57 -5.29
N THR A 15 23.23 14.17 -4.10
CA THR A 15 22.71 12.82 -3.86
C THR A 15 21.45 12.86 -2.98
N TYR A 16 20.41 12.15 -3.42
CA TYR A 16 19.20 11.90 -2.62
C TYR A 16 18.54 10.57 -3.00
N PRO A 17 18.09 9.76 -2.05
CA PRO A 17 18.39 9.86 -0.61
C PRO A 17 19.86 9.53 -0.34
N TYR A 18 20.48 10.28 0.56
CA TYR A 18 21.85 9.99 1.01
C TYR A 18 21.81 8.96 2.13
N THR A 19 22.49 7.87 1.90
CA THR A 19 22.49 6.70 2.79
C THR A 19 23.92 6.33 3.20
N PHE A 20 24.06 5.41 4.15
CA PHE A 20 25.38 4.87 4.49
C PHE A 20 26.05 4.17 3.28
N SER A 21 25.26 3.54 2.40
CA SER A 21 25.78 2.97 1.15
C SER A 21 26.29 4.04 0.19
N SER A 22 25.65 5.22 0.14
CA SER A 22 26.15 6.37 -0.62
C SER A 22 27.53 6.82 -0.09
N LEU A 23 27.62 6.98 1.22
CA LEU A 23 28.88 7.34 1.89
C LEU A 23 30.01 6.33 1.62
N GLN A 24 29.71 5.05 1.68
CA GLN A 24 30.68 3.97 1.37
C GLN A 24 31.12 4.00 -0.09
N ALA A 25 30.20 4.24 -1.02
CA ALA A 25 30.50 4.30 -2.45
C ALA A 25 31.43 5.48 -2.80
N GLU A 26 31.25 6.62 -2.14
CA GLU A 26 32.09 7.80 -2.30
C GLU A 26 33.47 7.64 -1.64
N ASN A 27 33.58 6.78 -0.63
CA ASN A 27 34.80 6.59 0.16
C ASN A 27 35.22 5.11 0.21
N PRO A 28 35.55 4.47 -0.94
CA PRO A 28 35.76 3.03 -1.04
C PRO A 28 36.97 2.49 -0.27
N TYR A 29 37.87 3.37 0.14
CA TYR A 29 39.08 3.00 0.88
C TYR A 29 39.00 3.31 2.38
N THR A 30 37.86 3.80 2.87
CA THR A 30 37.63 4.11 4.28
C THR A 30 37.07 2.91 5.02
N ASN A 31 37.69 2.57 6.15
CA ASN A 31 37.15 1.58 7.07
C ASN A 31 36.21 2.24 8.06
N PHE A 32 34.92 2.02 7.89
CA PHE A 32 33.88 2.59 8.75
C PHE A 32 33.62 1.80 10.05
N GLY A 33 34.23 0.62 10.22
CA GLY A 33 33.99 -0.25 11.37
C GLY A 33 32.50 -0.64 11.47
N ASP A 34 32.00 -0.72 12.71
CA ASP A 34 30.60 -1.10 13.00
C ASP A 34 29.66 0.12 13.11
N ASN A 35 30.16 1.34 12.92
CA ASN A 35 29.37 2.54 13.03
C ASN A 35 28.76 2.92 11.68
N ASN A 36 27.42 2.79 11.56
CA ASN A 36 26.65 3.12 10.36
C ASN A 36 26.00 4.51 10.40
N ASP A 37 26.44 5.38 11.32
CA ASP A 37 25.90 6.73 11.43
C ASP A 37 26.50 7.64 10.36
N VAL A 38 25.67 8.01 9.39
CA VAL A 38 26.02 8.87 8.27
C VAL A 38 26.44 10.27 8.75
N MET A 39 25.73 10.81 9.75
CA MET A 39 26.00 12.14 10.29
C MET A 39 27.34 12.20 11.05
N TYR A 40 27.77 11.06 11.60
CA TYR A 40 29.07 10.98 12.25
C TYR A 40 30.22 10.99 11.22
N TRP A 41 30.08 10.24 10.14
CA TRP A 41 31.16 10.04 9.17
C TRP A 41 31.24 11.11 8.08
N PHE A 42 30.12 11.64 7.63
CA PHE A 42 30.07 12.57 6.51
C PHE A 42 30.99 13.79 6.67
N PRO A 43 31.02 14.48 7.83
CA PRO A 43 31.91 15.63 8.04
C PRO A 43 33.41 15.27 8.00
N GLN A 44 33.74 13.98 8.06
CA GLN A 44 35.13 13.48 8.07
C GLN A 44 35.57 13.00 6.68
N THR A 45 34.70 13.06 5.69
CA THR A 45 35.01 12.63 4.32
C THR A 45 35.66 13.76 3.51
N ASN A 46 36.45 13.39 2.49
CA ASN A 46 37.08 14.37 1.61
C ASN A 46 36.04 15.25 0.87
N ALA A 47 34.92 14.67 0.47
CA ALA A 47 33.85 15.40 -0.22
C ALA A 47 33.31 16.57 0.64
N ALA A 48 33.03 16.30 1.92
CA ALA A 48 32.56 17.34 2.84
C ALA A 48 33.63 18.41 3.11
N THR A 49 34.89 18.00 3.26
CA THR A 49 35.99 18.93 3.67
C THR A 49 36.57 19.71 2.49
N GLU A 50 36.74 19.09 1.33
CA GLU A 50 37.40 19.70 0.18
C GLU A 50 36.43 20.38 -0.79
N LEU A 51 35.22 19.82 -0.98
CA LEU A 51 34.22 20.32 -1.92
C LEU A 51 33.13 21.19 -1.27
N GLY A 52 33.15 21.31 0.05
CA GLY A 52 32.18 22.13 0.79
C GLY A 52 30.76 21.55 0.74
N TYR A 53 30.62 20.22 0.57
CA TYR A 53 29.34 19.56 0.57
C TYR A 53 28.74 19.52 1.97
N GLN A 54 27.42 19.55 2.04
CA GLN A 54 26.65 19.52 3.28
C GLN A 54 25.63 18.41 3.24
N LEU A 55 25.45 17.73 4.36
CA LEU A 55 24.43 16.75 4.58
C LEU A 55 23.31 17.36 5.42
N LEU A 56 22.12 17.47 4.83
CA LEU A 56 20.98 18.13 5.45
C LEU A 56 19.83 17.14 5.64
N PRO A 57 19.13 17.19 6.80
CA PRO A 57 17.97 16.33 7.04
C PRO A 57 16.81 16.72 6.15
N VAL A 58 16.11 15.70 5.62
CA VAL A 58 14.89 15.87 4.85
C VAL A 58 13.71 15.48 5.72
N PHE A 59 12.81 16.42 5.95
CA PHE A 59 11.61 16.20 6.75
C PHE A 59 10.49 15.58 5.92
N PRO A 60 9.78 14.59 6.47
CA PRO A 60 8.69 13.96 5.76
C PRO A 60 7.50 14.92 5.56
N THR A 61 6.84 14.78 4.42
CA THR A 61 5.56 15.41 4.13
C THR A 61 4.51 14.36 3.84
N PRO A 62 3.22 14.60 4.12
CA PRO A 62 2.17 13.67 3.76
C PRO A 62 2.11 13.51 2.23
N GLN A 63 1.85 12.29 1.79
CA GLN A 63 1.59 12.04 0.37
C GLN A 63 0.31 12.76 -0.06
N PRO A 64 0.27 13.32 -1.28
CA PRO A 64 -0.96 13.88 -1.85
C PRO A 64 -2.01 12.79 -2.04
N SER A 65 -3.28 13.19 -2.06
CA SER A 65 -4.36 12.30 -2.47
C SER A 65 -4.28 12.02 -3.98
N TYR A 66 -4.56 10.79 -4.39
CA TYR A 66 -4.52 10.36 -5.78
C TYR A 66 -5.53 9.24 -6.05
N ASP A 67 -5.89 9.03 -7.30
CA ASP A 67 -6.71 7.91 -7.72
C ASP A 67 -5.84 6.65 -7.89
N GLN A 68 -5.92 5.72 -6.96
CA GLN A 68 -5.11 4.49 -6.95
C GLN A 68 -5.36 3.59 -8.18
N VAL A 69 -6.47 3.75 -8.89
CA VAL A 69 -6.79 2.95 -10.08
C VAL A 69 -6.02 3.44 -11.29
N THR A 70 -5.84 4.76 -11.43
CA THR A 70 -5.27 5.39 -12.62
C THR A 70 -3.96 6.12 -12.38
N GLN A 71 -3.56 6.28 -11.11
CA GLN A 71 -2.41 7.09 -10.70
C GLN A 71 -1.55 6.38 -9.66
N TYR A 72 -0.32 6.83 -9.55
CA TYR A 72 0.61 6.46 -8.48
C TYR A 72 1.40 7.67 -8.02
N VAL A 73 1.93 7.58 -6.80
CA VAL A 73 2.75 8.63 -6.21
C VAL A 73 4.20 8.22 -6.22
N VAL A 74 5.06 9.14 -6.64
CA VAL A 74 6.52 8.97 -6.64
C VAL A 74 7.14 10.05 -5.78
N GLU A 75 8.04 9.64 -4.89
CA GLU A 75 8.90 10.60 -4.22
C GLU A 75 9.88 11.20 -5.24
N THR A 76 10.01 12.52 -5.20
CA THR A 76 10.92 13.26 -6.07
C THR A 76 12.05 13.89 -5.25
N ALA A 77 12.95 14.57 -5.92
CA ALA A 77 14.03 15.28 -5.25
C ALA A 77 13.45 16.26 -4.22
N PRO A 78 13.97 16.29 -2.97
CA PRO A 78 13.44 17.15 -1.93
C PRO A 78 13.63 18.62 -2.29
N ALA A 79 12.77 19.47 -1.75
CA ALA A 79 12.83 20.91 -1.99
C ALA A 79 13.01 21.70 -0.69
N PRO A 80 13.83 22.78 -0.69
CA PRO A 80 13.99 23.61 0.47
C PRO A 80 12.84 24.62 0.59
N THR A 81 12.32 24.77 1.82
CA THR A 81 11.38 25.81 2.19
C THR A 81 11.93 26.51 3.43
N ASN A 82 12.21 27.81 3.34
CA ASN A 82 12.83 28.62 4.41
C ASN A 82 14.12 27.98 4.98
N GLY A 83 14.96 27.41 4.11
CA GLY A 83 16.22 26.77 4.49
C GLY A 83 16.11 25.37 5.10
N VAL A 84 14.92 24.81 5.17
CA VAL A 84 14.65 23.45 5.64
C VAL A 84 14.22 22.57 4.46
N TRP A 85 14.80 21.40 4.33
CA TRP A 85 14.51 20.48 3.25
C TRP A 85 13.33 19.58 3.58
N TYR A 86 12.39 19.47 2.62
CA TYR A 86 11.19 18.66 2.75
C TYR A 86 11.08 17.65 1.62
N GLN A 87 10.55 16.49 1.95
CA GLN A 87 10.16 15.47 0.99
C GLN A 87 9.11 16.03 0.04
N THR A 88 9.24 15.74 -1.25
CA THR A 88 8.29 16.16 -2.29
C THR A 88 7.75 14.95 -3.05
N TRP A 89 6.55 15.10 -3.58
CA TRP A 89 5.80 14.06 -4.23
C TRP A 89 5.29 14.51 -5.59
N ASP A 90 5.30 13.58 -6.54
CA ASP A 90 4.70 13.76 -7.85
C ASP A 90 3.60 12.72 -8.05
N VAL A 91 2.41 13.15 -8.49
CA VAL A 91 1.30 12.27 -8.84
C VAL A 91 1.36 12.00 -10.33
N ARG A 92 1.56 10.76 -10.72
CA ARG A 92 1.67 10.33 -12.12
C ARG A 92 0.55 9.40 -12.51
N THR A 93 0.07 9.55 -13.74
CA THR A 93 -0.83 8.56 -14.35
C THR A 93 -0.04 7.38 -14.88
N TYR A 94 -0.62 6.19 -14.78
CA TYR A 94 -0.05 5.01 -15.43
C TYR A 94 -0.01 5.21 -16.95
N ASP A 95 1.04 4.74 -17.59
CA ASP A 95 1.02 4.57 -19.05
C ASP A 95 0.07 3.42 -19.44
N PRO A 96 -0.27 3.24 -20.75
CA PRO A 96 -1.25 2.24 -21.16
C PRO A 96 -0.88 0.79 -20.78
N GLU A 97 0.40 0.44 -20.77
CA GLU A 97 0.86 -0.90 -20.39
C GLU A 97 0.77 -1.11 -18.88
N GLN A 98 1.23 -0.14 -18.11
CA GLN A 98 1.09 -0.12 -16.65
C GLN A 98 -0.38 -0.15 -16.23
N GLN A 99 -1.24 0.63 -16.91
CA GLN A 99 -2.68 0.64 -16.64
C GLN A 99 -3.30 -0.73 -16.89
N ALA A 100 -2.99 -1.37 -18.04
CA ALA A 100 -3.50 -2.70 -18.33
C ALA A 100 -3.05 -3.74 -17.29
N TYR A 101 -1.83 -3.63 -16.78
CA TYR A 101 -1.33 -4.46 -15.69
C TYR A 101 -2.12 -4.23 -14.39
N GLN A 102 -2.33 -2.98 -14.00
CA GLN A 102 -3.11 -2.62 -12.80
C GLN A 102 -4.56 -3.07 -12.91
N ASP A 103 -5.19 -2.88 -14.07
CA ASP A 103 -6.54 -3.36 -14.35
C ASP A 103 -6.67 -4.87 -14.12
N ASN A 104 -5.72 -5.64 -14.62
CA ASN A 104 -5.69 -7.08 -14.43
C ASN A 104 -5.47 -7.46 -12.96
N LEU A 105 -4.62 -6.73 -12.26
CA LEU A 105 -4.36 -6.94 -10.83
C LEU A 105 -5.63 -6.72 -10.00
N TYR A 106 -6.35 -5.61 -10.20
CA TYR A 106 -7.64 -5.35 -9.54
C TYR A 106 -8.68 -6.43 -9.83
N LYS A 107 -8.81 -6.84 -11.10
CA LYS A 107 -9.74 -7.92 -11.49
C LYS A 107 -9.42 -9.23 -10.77
N GLN A 108 -8.15 -9.60 -10.71
CA GLN A 108 -7.71 -10.82 -10.02
C GLN A 108 -7.97 -10.75 -8.52
N GLN A 109 -7.61 -9.64 -7.87
CA GLN A 109 -7.84 -9.43 -6.44
C GLN A 109 -9.33 -9.47 -6.10
N ASN A 110 -10.16 -8.74 -6.85
CA ASN A 110 -11.60 -8.72 -6.65
C ASN A 110 -12.23 -10.09 -6.87
N LYS A 111 -11.81 -10.81 -7.90
CA LYS A 111 -12.27 -12.19 -8.15
C LYS A 111 -11.87 -13.15 -7.03
N GLN A 112 -10.64 -13.07 -6.56
CA GLN A 112 -10.14 -13.93 -5.49
C GLN A 112 -10.89 -13.66 -4.17
N GLN A 113 -11.05 -12.38 -3.81
CA GLN A 113 -11.80 -12.00 -2.61
C GLN A 113 -13.27 -12.43 -2.69
N ALA A 114 -13.93 -12.23 -3.84
CA ALA A 114 -15.30 -12.69 -4.05
C ALA A 114 -15.41 -14.23 -3.91
N SER A 115 -14.46 -14.98 -4.45
CA SER A 115 -14.43 -16.43 -4.31
C SER A 115 -14.26 -16.86 -2.85
N SER A 116 -13.42 -16.17 -2.08
CA SER A 116 -13.24 -16.42 -0.66
C SER A 116 -14.53 -16.17 0.13
N LEU A 117 -15.21 -15.06 -0.11
CA LEU A 117 -16.49 -14.71 0.54
C LEU A 117 -17.60 -15.71 0.20
N LEU A 118 -17.66 -16.18 -1.05
CA LEU A 118 -18.61 -17.23 -1.46
C LEU A 118 -18.32 -18.54 -0.75
N SER A 119 -17.05 -18.95 -0.68
CA SER A 119 -16.68 -20.20 0.00
C SER A 119 -16.96 -20.16 1.51
N ALA A 120 -16.73 -19.02 2.16
CA ALA A 120 -17.03 -18.84 3.57
C ALA A 120 -18.52 -19.01 3.91
N THR A 121 -19.40 -18.71 2.94
CA THR A 121 -20.86 -18.78 3.11
C THR A 121 -21.52 -19.93 2.34
N ASP A 122 -20.76 -20.88 1.77
CA ASP A 122 -21.32 -21.99 0.99
C ASP A 122 -22.31 -22.86 1.78
N TRP A 123 -22.06 -23.05 3.06
CA TRP A 123 -22.92 -23.78 3.97
C TRP A 123 -24.34 -23.19 4.07
N THR A 124 -24.49 -21.86 3.92
CA THR A 124 -25.81 -21.20 3.97
C THR A 124 -26.70 -21.52 2.76
N ALA A 125 -26.12 -22.02 1.67
CA ALA A 125 -26.85 -22.40 0.46
C ALA A 125 -27.46 -23.81 0.53
N ILE A 126 -27.19 -24.57 1.60
CA ILE A 126 -27.73 -25.92 1.81
C ILE A 126 -29.21 -25.79 2.19
N PRO A 127 -30.17 -26.34 1.40
CA PRO A 127 -31.60 -26.16 1.67
C PRO A 127 -32.04 -26.66 3.04
N SER A 128 -31.49 -27.78 3.49
CA SER A 128 -31.88 -28.40 4.78
C SER A 128 -31.54 -27.57 6.00
N ILE A 129 -30.58 -26.64 5.93
CA ILE A 129 -30.18 -25.84 7.07
C ILE A 129 -31.24 -24.80 7.48
N ALA A 130 -32.07 -24.40 6.52
CA ALA A 130 -33.19 -23.45 6.74
C ALA A 130 -34.55 -24.12 6.86
N ASP A 131 -34.60 -25.45 6.76
CA ASP A 131 -35.82 -26.22 6.88
C ASP A 131 -36.02 -26.70 8.32
N PRO A 132 -37.02 -26.14 9.07
CA PRO A 132 -37.29 -26.55 10.44
C PRO A 132 -37.70 -28.01 10.62
N ALA A 133 -38.07 -28.73 9.52
CA ALA A 133 -38.33 -30.16 9.56
C ALA A 133 -37.06 -31.01 9.46
N GLN A 134 -35.95 -30.44 8.99
CA GLN A 134 -34.67 -31.12 8.77
C GLN A 134 -33.55 -30.68 9.70
N SER A 135 -33.64 -29.44 10.23
CA SER A 135 -32.64 -28.85 11.14
C SER A 135 -33.32 -28.21 12.33
N ASN A 136 -32.78 -28.48 13.54
CA ASN A 136 -33.20 -27.80 14.78
C ASN A 136 -31.97 -27.60 15.67
N PRO A 137 -31.42 -26.38 15.82
CA PRO A 137 -31.94 -25.12 15.26
C PRO A 137 -31.78 -25.03 13.75
N TYR A 138 -32.61 -24.20 13.12
CA TYR A 138 -32.54 -23.90 11.68
C TYR A 138 -32.14 -22.45 11.43
N LEU A 139 -31.54 -22.18 10.27
CA LEU A 139 -31.13 -20.82 9.86
C LEU A 139 -32.34 -20.04 9.33
N ALA A 140 -32.91 -19.17 10.17
CA ALA A 140 -34.15 -18.44 9.86
C ALA A 140 -33.96 -17.37 8.76
N ASN A 141 -32.77 -16.82 8.61
CA ASN A 141 -32.49 -15.75 7.65
C ASN A 141 -31.66 -16.19 6.41
N GLN A 142 -31.81 -17.45 5.97
CA GLN A 142 -31.12 -17.97 4.78
C GLN A 142 -31.28 -17.04 3.55
N SER A 143 -32.48 -16.44 3.37
CA SER A 143 -32.74 -15.54 2.23
C SER A 143 -31.80 -14.33 2.20
N ALA A 144 -31.41 -13.79 3.36
CA ALA A 144 -30.45 -12.69 3.44
C ALA A 144 -29.05 -13.14 2.96
N PHE A 145 -28.61 -14.31 3.35
CA PHE A 145 -27.36 -14.91 2.86
C PHE A 145 -27.40 -15.15 1.35
N LEU A 146 -28.50 -15.67 0.81
CA LEU A 146 -28.64 -15.88 -0.65
C LEU A 146 -28.59 -14.55 -1.41
N ALA A 147 -29.17 -13.47 -0.88
CA ALA A 147 -29.10 -12.12 -1.46
C ALA A 147 -27.67 -11.59 -1.42
N TYR A 148 -26.97 -11.70 -0.28
CA TYR A 148 -25.56 -11.35 -0.15
C TYR A 148 -24.69 -12.12 -1.16
N ARG A 149 -24.83 -13.44 -1.20
CA ARG A 149 -24.10 -14.31 -2.13
C ARG A 149 -24.36 -13.95 -3.60
N SER A 150 -25.57 -13.54 -3.94
CA SER A 150 -25.89 -13.07 -5.28
C SER A 150 -25.10 -11.82 -5.68
N GLN A 151 -24.97 -10.85 -4.77
CA GLN A 151 -24.15 -9.65 -4.96
C GLN A 151 -22.67 -9.98 -5.11
N VAL A 152 -22.13 -10.82 -4.22
CA VAL A 152 -20.72 -11.25 -4.28
C VAL A 152 -20.44 -12.04 -5.57
N ARG A 153 -21.38 -12.91 -6.00
CA ARG A 153 -21.23 -13.68 -7.25
C ARG A 153 -21.18 -12.75 -8.48
N ALA A 154 -21.94 -11.68 -8.51
CA ALA A 154 -21.88 -10.69 -9.60
C ALA A 154 -20.46 -10.11 -9.74
N ILE A 155 -19.80 -9.81 -8.63
CA ILE A 155 -18.40 -9.36 -8.62
C ILE A 155 -17.44 -10.47 -9.08
N ALA A 156 -17.65 -11.72 -8.64
CA ALA A 156 -16.81 -12.85 -9.05
C ALA A 156 -16.86 -13.12 -10.56
N VAL A 157 -18.06 -12.98 -11.17
CA VAL A 157 -18.29 -13.22 -12.60
C VAL A 157 -17.76 -12.08 -13.45
N ASN A 158 -17.93 -10.83 -13.01
CA ASN A 158 -17.48 -9.65 -13.72
C ASN A 158 -16.73 -8.72 -12.75
N PRO A 159 -15.46 -9.06 -12.42
CA PRO A 159 -14.69 -8.31 -11.44
C PRO A 159 -14.38 -6.90 -11.94
N PRO A 160 -14.73 -5.85 -11.17
CA PRO A 160 -14.49 -4.46 -11.56
C PRO A 160 -13.03 -4.07 -11.40
N VAL A 161 -12.63 -3.02 -12.16
CA VAL A 161 -11.32 -2.37 -12.05
C VAL A 161 -11.44 -1.20 -11.09
N VAL A 162 -11.64 -1.49 -9.83
CA VAL A 162 -11.75 -0.47 -8.77
C VAL A 162 -11.33 -1.08 -7.44
N VAL A 163 -11.04 -0.21 -6.46
CA VAL A 163 -11.02 -0.61 -5.06
C VAL A 163 -12.46 -0.97 -4.66
N GLN A 164 -12.74 -2.26 -4.51
CA GLN A 164 -14.10 -2.76 -4.33
C GLN A 164 -14.62 -2.50 -2.91
N SER A 165 -15.82 -1.90 -2.83
CA SER A 165 -16.63 -1.92 -1.61
C SER A 165 -17.46 -3.21 -1.58
N TRP A 166 -17.26 -4.01 -0.54
CA TRP A 166 -17.89 -5.33 -0.43
C TRP A 166 -19.26 -5.24 0.23
N PRO A 167 -20.23 -6.07 -0.20
CA PRO A 167 -21.48 -6.25 0.54
C PRO A 167 -21.21 -6.70 1.97
N VAL A 168 -22.04 -6.26 2.91
CA VAL A 168 -21.95 -6.70 4.30
C VAL A 168 -22.56 -8.08 4.43
N GLU A 169 -21.81 -9.02 5.00
CA GLU A 169 -22.28 -10.35 5.30
C GLU A 169 -23.38 -10.26 6.39
N PRO A 170 -24.53 -10.93 6.25
CA PRO A 170 -25.56 -10.95 7.26
C PRO A 170 -25.11 -11.70 8.52
N ASP A 171 -25.55 -11.24 9.70
CA ASP A 171 -25.42 -12.01 10.92
C ASP A 171 -26.32 -13.25 10.86
N GLU A 172 -25.89 -14.36 11.46
CA GLU A 172 -26.67 -15.61 11.53
C GLU A 172 -27.84 -15.46 12.50
N VAL A 173 -29.04 -15.82 12.07
CA VAL A 173 -30.23 -15.88 12.90
C VAL A 173 -30.72 -17.33 12.98
N TRP A 174 -30.52 -17.93 14.15
CA TRP A 174 -30.91 -19.31 14.42
C TRP A 174 -32.19 -19.35 15.22
N GLU A 175 -33.15 -20.18 14.79
CA GLU A 175 -34.41 -20.43 15.52
C GLU A 175 -34.58 -21.92 15.82
N THR A 176 -35.32 -22.21 16.90
CA THR A 176 -35.63 -23.56 17.28
C THR A 176 -37.13 -23.82 17.18
N VAL A 177 -37.49 -25.02 16.69
CA VAL A 177 -38.88 -25.50 16.77
C VAL A 177 -39.13 -26.06 18.16
N THR A 178 -40.08 -25.46 18.87
CA THR A 178 -40.54 -26.03 20.12
C THR A 178 -41.46 -27.21 19.85
N PRO A 179 -41.26 -28.39 20.44
CA PRO A 179 -42.09 -29.56 20.20
C PRO A 179 -43.55 -29.38 20.63
#